data_ada68f5b3a0a4d6d1981d3e6d6a65449
#
_entry.id   ada68f5b3a0a4d6d1981d3e6d6a65449
#
_cell.length_a   1.000
_cell.length_b   1.000
_cell.length_c   1.000
_cell.angle_alpha   90.00
_cell.angle_beta   90.00
_cell.angle_gamma   90.00
#
_symmetry.space_group_name_H-M   'P 1'
#
loop_
_entity.id
_entity.type
_entity.pdbx_description
1 polymer ?
#
loop_
_entity_poly.entity_id
_entity_poly.type
_entity_poly.pdbx_seq_one_letter_code
_entity_poly.pdbx_strand_id
1 'polypeptide(L)'
;MDNLEVDSIVFSVTYENYIKNIKQDKQNKTLGEWLIKDEMIDLLKYSYVYLVGSNQMIVKKYHIEKFEKSDPSKGYSDPDKKCFIFSKSEDLFVDFPGVVQARHYVHSSSLDNAQRITADQVNIRMMNAKDSKSEGAKSKAQPLSARDKLVEVKNSLFKDKVFKDFSVIPSLEKQVDDGKSAEEVLKNYFNSLDK
;
A
#
# COMPACT_ATOMS: atom_id res chain seq x y z
N MET A 1 -13.98 -20.42 4.22
CA MET A 1 -13.06 -19.28 4.02
C MET A 1 -12.17 -19.68 2.87
N ASP A 2 -12.48 -19.15 1.70
CA ASP A 2 -11.66 -19.42 0.53
C ASP A 2 -10.27 -18.84 0.78
N ASN A 3 -9.27 -19.70 0.85
CA ASN A 3 -7.87 -19.31 0.79
C ASN A 3 -7.68 -18.70 -0.61
N LEU A 4 -7.89 -17.39 -0.73
CA LEU A 4 -7.55 -16.67 -1.94
C LEU A 4 -6.03 -16.77 -2.10
N GLU A 5 -5.61 -17.62 -3.03
CA GLU A 5 -4.21 -17.79 -3.36
C GLU A 5 -3.65 -16.44 -3.82
N VAL A 6 -2.49 -16.09 -3.31
CA VAL A 6 -1.79 -14.87 -3.71
C VAL A 6 -1.41 -14.98 -5.19
N ASP A 7 -1.79 -13.98 -5.98
CA ASP A 7 -1.45 -13.90 -7.41
C ASP A 7 -0.76 -12.58 -7.80
N SER A 8 -0.51 -11.71 -6.82
CA SER A 8 -0.07 -10.34 -7.06
C SER A 8 0.90 -9.85 -6.01
N ILE A 9 1.73 -8.89 -6.40
CA ILE A 9 2.67 -8.21 -5.52
C ILE A 9 2.48 -6.70 -5.61
N VAL A 10 2.51 -6.02 -4.46
CA VAL A 10 2.49 -4.56 -4.37
C VAL A 10 3.88 -4.08 -4.00
N PHE A 11 4.45 -3.18 -4.79
CA PHE A 11 5.70 -2.49 -4.52
C PHE A 11 5.46 -1.06 -4.08
N SER A 12 6.15 -0.63 -3.05
CA SER A 12 6.16 0.77 -2.65
C SER A 12 7.25 1.55 -3.40
N VAL A 13 6.90 2.72 -3.92
CA VAL A 13 7.82 3.61 -4.62
C VAL A 13 7.68 5.03 -4.12
N THR A 14 8.78 5.78 -4.12
CA THR A 14 8.76 7.23 -3.84
C THR A 14 8.20 7.99 -5.04
N TYR A 15 7.73 9.22 -4.81
CA TYR A 15 7.24 10.09 -5.88
C TYR A 15 8.28 10.31 -6.98
N GLU A 16 9.54 10.52 -6.62
CA GLU A 16 10.64 10.72 -7.58
C GLU A 16 10.84 9.49 -8.48
N ASN A 17 10.87 8.29 -7.88
CA ASN A 17 10.98 7.04 -8.64
C ASN A 17 9.75 6.79 -9.52
N TYR A 18 8.56 7.12 -9.03
CA TYR A 18 7.34 7.05 -9.82
C TYR A 18 7.43 7.93 -11.07
N ILE A 19 7.78 9.21 -10.91
CA ILE A 19 7.89 10.13 -12.04
C ILE A 19 8.98 9.72 -13.03
N LYS A 20 10.15 9.30 -12.52
CA LYS A 20 11.32 8.98 -13.35
C LYS A 20 11.15 7.67 -14.10
N ASN A 21 10.63 6.63 -13.45
CA ASN A 21 10.73 5.26 -13.93
C ASN A 21 9.38 4.62 -14.30
N ILE A 22 8.27 5.14 -13.78
CA ILE A 22 6.97 4.48 -13.85
C ILE A 22 5.95 5.27 -14.65
N LYS A 23 5.80 6.55 -14.36
CA LYS A 23 4.81 7.41 -15.02
C LYS A 23 4.99 7.48 -16.53
N GLN A 24 6.23 7.48 -16.98
CA GLN A 24 6.53 7.70 -18.41
C GLN A 24 6.36 6.43 -19.24
N ASP A 25 6.33 5.25 -18.64
CA ASP A 25 6.11 3.94 -19.28
C ASP A 25 6.84 3.74 -20.62
N LYS A 26 7.98 4.41 -20.77
CA LYS A 26 8.71 4.48 -22.03
C LYS A 26 9.47 3.18 -22.23
N GLN A 27 8.89 2.27 -22.99
CA GLN A 27 9.57 1.18 -23.71
C GLN A 27 10.43 0.19 -22.89
N ASN A 28 10.63 0.40 -21.61
CA ASN A 28 11.32 -0.55 -20.74
C ASN A 28 10.33 -1.56 -20.18
N LYS A 29 10.36 -2.75 -20.74
CA LYS A 29 9.56 -3.89 -20.27
C LYS A 29 10.04 -4.46 -18.91
N THR A 30 10.97 -3.79 -18.24
CA THR A 30 11.52 -4.22 -16.96
C THR A 30 11.26 -3.17 -15.89
N LEU A 31 10.77 -3.60 -14.75
CA LEU A 31 10.54 -2.74 -13.59
C LEU A 31 11.51 -3.15 -12.47
N GLY A 32 12.66 -2.47 -12.41
CA GLY A 32 13.58 -2.54 -11.28
C GLY A 32 14.07 -3.92 -10.88
N GLU A 33 14.88 -3.94 -9.84
CA GLU A 33 15.41 -5.14 -9.20
C GLU A 33 14.69 -5.39 -7.88
N TRP A 34 14.16 -6.59 -7.69
CA TRP A 34 13.37 -6.93 -6.51
C TRP A 34 13.78 -8.27 -5.92
N LEU A 35 13.90 -8.32 -4.60
CA LEU A 35 14.02 -9.60 -3.89
C LEU A 35 12.65 -10.25 -3.86
N ILE A 36 12.44 -11.24 -4.70
CA ILE A 36 11.19 -12.02 -4.77
C ILE A 36 11.55 -13.47 -4.42
N LYS A 37 10.77 -14.06 -3.53
CA LYS A 37 10.94 -15.46 -3.16
C LYS A 37 10.68 -16.37 -4.35
N ASP A 38 11.51 -17.37 -4.57
CA ASP A 38 11.40 -18.29 -5.71
C ASP A 38 10.05 -18.99 -5.75
N GLU A 39 9.54 -19.39 -4.61
CA GLU A 39 8.22 -20.02 -4.46
C GLU A 39 7.03 -19.15 -4.91
N MET A 40 7.24 -17.83 -4.99
CA MET A 40 6.20 -16.89 -5.40
C MET A 40 6.20 -16.58 -6.90
N ILE A 41 7.30 -16.88 -7.60
CA ILE A 41 7.49 -16.47 -9.00
C ILE A 41 6.37 -17.02 -9.91
N ASP A 42 6.06 -18.30 -9.77
CA ASP A 42 5.07 -18.98 -10.62
C ASP A 42 3.62 -18.58 -10.27
N LEU A 43 3.40 -18.01 -9.11
CA LEU A 43 2.08 -17.57 -8.65
C LEU A 43 1.74 -16.15 -9.10
N LEU A 44 2.76 -15.29 -9.26
CA LEU A 44 2.54 -13.85 -9.50
C LEU A 44 2.17 -13.57 -10.96
N LYS A 45 0.97 -13.05 -11.17
CA LYS A 45 0.43 -12.60 -12.46
C LYS A 45 0.43 -11.09 -12.61
N TYR A 46 0.32 -10.38 -11.48
CA TYR A 46 0.21 -8.91 -11.48
C TYR A 46 1.16 -8.28 -10.49
N SER A 47 1.54 -7.05 -10.81
CA SER A 47 2.27 -6.17 -9.92
C SER A 47 1.57 -4.82 -9.83
N TYR A 48 1.45 -4.31 -8.62
CA TYR A 48 0.84 -3.02 -8.34
C TYR A 48 1.86 -2.08 -7.73
N VAL A 49 1.73 -0.80 -8.05
CA VAL A 49 2.61 0.25 -7.55
C VAL A 49 1.87 1.08 -6.52
N TYR A 50 2.35 1.02 -5.29
CA TYR A 50 1.91 1.86 -4.20
C TYR A 50 2.79 3.10 -4.10
N LEU A 51 2.19 4.29 -4.10
CA LEU A 51 2.92 5.54 -4.01
C LEU A 51 3.08 5.97 -2.55
N VAL A 52 4.31 5.98 -2.06
CA VAL A 52 4.64 6.39 -0.69
C VAL A 52 4.27 7.87 -0.48
N GLY A 53 3.67 8.18 0.68
CA GLY A 53 3.22 9.54 1.00
C GLY A 53 1.92 9.97 0.34
N SER A 54 1.30 9.11 -0.50
CA SER A 54 0.07 9.43 -1.22
C SER A 54 -1.22 9.19 -0.43
N ASN A 55 -1.12 8.92 0.86
CA ASN A 55 -2.27 8.50 1.67
C ASN A 55 -2.99 7.27 1.11
N GLN A 56 -2.23 6.17 1.00
CA GLN A 56 -2.72 4.84 0.63
C GLN A 56 -3.24 4.71 -0.82
N MET A 57 -2.53 5.24 -1.79
CA MET A 57 -2.93 5.14 -3.20
C MET A 57 -2.07 4.14 -3.99
N ILE A 58 -2.74 3.20 -4.67
CA ILE A 58 -2.18 2.45 -5.79
C ILE A 58 -2.30 3.33 -7.03
N VAL A 59 -1.25 3.41 -7.82
CA VAL A 59 -1.19 4.29 -9.00
C VAL A 59 -1.07 3.55 -10.32
N LYS A 60 -0.62 2.28 -10.30
CA LYS A 60 -0.41 1.51 -11.53
C LYS A 60 -0.53 0.01 -11.30
N LYS A 61 -1.01 -0.70 -12.32
CA LYS A 61 -1.05 -2.16 -12.41
C LYS A 61 -0.23 -2.61 -13.61
N TYR A 62 0.57 -3.65 -13.43
CA TYR A 62 1.33 -4.32 -14.47
C TYR A 62 0.89 -5.78 -14.59
N HIS A 63 0.83 -6.29 -15.81
CA HIS A 63 0.69 -7.71 -16.10
C HIS A 63 2.09 -8.32 -16.26
N ILE A 64 2.47 -9.21 -15.35
CA ILE A 64 3.77 -9.85 -15.38
C ILE A 64 3.79 -10.90 -16.48
N GLU A 65 4.77 -10.82 -17.37
CA GLU A 65 5.00 -11.79 -18.41
C GLU A 65 5.96 -12.88 -17.93
N LYS A 66 7.07 -12.46 -17.32
CA LYS A 66 8.10 -13.35 -16.79
C LYS A 66 9.01 -12.62 -15.79
N PHE A 67 9.79 -13.40 -15.08
CA PHE A 67 10.91 -12.92 -14.27
C PHE A 67 12.24 -13.29 -14.91
N GLU A 68 13.22 -12.41 -14.77
CA GLU A 68 14.61 -12.66 -15.15
C GLU A 68 15.51 -12.39 -13.95
N LYS A 69 16.62 -13.11 -13.85
CA LYS A 69 17.66 -12.79 -12.86
C LYS A 69 18.27 -11.43 -13.18
N SER A 70 18.62 -10.70 -12.17
CA SER A 70 19.42 -9.48 -12.29
C SER A 70 20.73 -9.79 -13.03
N ASP A 71 21.07 -8.95 -14.00
CA ASP A 71 22.27 -9.09 -14.81
C ASP A 71 23.18 -7.89 -14.59
N PRO A 72 24.34 -8.07 -13.91
CA PRO A 72 25.26 -6.98 -13.66
C PRO A 72 25.74 -6.26 -14.93
N SER A 73 25.78 -6.96 -16.07
CA SER A 73 26.17 -6.36 -17.35
C SER A 73 25.17 -5.32 -17.86
N LYS A 74 23.92 -5.38 -17.38
CA LYS A 74 22.84 -4.42 -17.66
C LYS A 74 22.76 -3.30 -16.62
N GLY A 75 23.74 -3.20 -15.72
CA GLY A 75 23.77 -2.18 -14.67
C GLY A 75 22.96 -2.54 -13.41
N TYR A 76 22.55 -3.78 -13.27
CA TYR A 76 21.92 -4.28 -12.06
C TYR A 76 22.97 -4.66 -10.99
N SER A 77 22.65 -4.40 -9.73
CA SER A 77 23.63 -4.40 -8.65
C SER A 77 23.69 -5.71 -7.86
N ASP A 78 22.67 -6.55 -7.93
CA ASP A 78 22.50 -7.68 -7.02
C ASP A 78 22.02 -8.92 -7.78
N PRO A 79 22.86 -9.99 -7.87
CA PRO A 79 22.52 -11.21 -8.60
C PRO A 79 21.37 -12.02 -7.99
N ASP A 80 21.06 -11.79 -6.70
CA ASP A 80 19.96 -12.47 -6.02
C ASP A 80 18.61 -11.82 -6.26
N LYS A 81 18.62 -10.60 -6.81
CA LYS A 81 17.40 -9.91 -7.19
C LYS A 81 16.89 -10.39 -8.55
N LYS A 82 15.60 -10.18 -8.74
CA LYS A 82 14.90 -10.50 -9.98
C LYS A 82 14.31 -9.23 -10.57
N CYS A 83 14.37 -9.16 -11.89
CA CYS A 83 13.64 -8.18 -12.69
C CYS A 83 12.40 -8.86 -13.24
N PHE A 84 11.25 -8.22 -13.16
CA PHE A 84 10.11 -8.73 -13.89
C PHE A 84 9.89 -7.97 -15.19
N ILE A 85 9.50 -8.71 -16.21
CA ILE A 85 9.12 -8.18 -17.51
C ILE A 85 7.61 -8.18 -17.56
N PHE A 86 7.04 -7.07 -17.99
CA PHE A 86 5.60 -6.91 -18.10
C PHE A 86 5.16 -6.85 -19.58
N SER A 87 3.99 -7.42 -19.86
CA SER A 87 3.38 -7.39 -21.19
C SER A 87 2.49 -6.18 -21.38
N LYS A 88 1.87 -5.70 -20.31
CA LYS A 88 0.90 -4.60 -20.31
C LYS A 88 0.95 -3.85 -19.00
N SER A 89 0.68 -2.54 -19.05
CA SER A 89 0.45 -1.72 -17.87
C SER A 89 -0.80 -0.87 -18.03
N GLU A 90 -1.41 -0.50 -16.91
CA GLU A 90 -2.54 0.40 -16.85
C GLU A 90 -2.49 1.29 -15.62
N ASP A 91 -2.93 2.54 -15.76
CA ASP A 91 -3.07 3.43 -14.62
C ASP A 91 -4.28 2.98 -13.77
N LEU A 92 -4.02 2.81 -12.48
CA LEU A 92 -5.00 2.30 -11.55
C LEU A 92 -5.00 3.16 -10.27
N PHE A 93 -5.92 4.12 -10.18
CA PHE A 93 -6.02 4.98 -9.01
C PHE A 93 -7.11 4.43 -8.07
N VAL A 94 -6.67 3.64 -7.08
CA VAL A 94 -7.55 3.03 -6.08
C VAL A 94 -6.99 3.18 -4.68
N ASP A 95 -7.86 3.15 -3.69
CA ASP A 95 -7.49 3.06 -2.29
C ASP A 95 -6.87 1.69 -1.98
N PHE A 96 -5.77 1.71 -1.23
CA PHE A 96 -5.19 0.52 -0.64
C PHE A 96 -5.16 0.67 0.88
N PRO A 97 -6.09 0.05 1.61
CA PRO A 97 -6.24 0.26 3.06
C PRO A 97 -5.15 -0.42 3.90
N GLY A 98 -4.09 -0.89 3.28
CA GLY A 98 -2.98 -1.58 3.94
C GLY A 98 -1.75 -0.69 4.10
N VAL A 99 -0.93 -1.00 5.11
CA VAL A 99 0.43 -0.46 5.22
C VAL A 99 1.32 -1.29 4.30
N VAL A 100 1.83 -0.69 3.22
CA VAL A 100 2.79 -1.34 2.35
C VAL A 100 4.18 -1.08 2.91
N GLN A 101 4.75 -2.07 3.58
CA GLN A 101 6.19 -2.16 3.73
C GLN A 101 6.79 -2.40 2.33
N ALA A 102 8.08 -2.39 2.13
CA ALA A 102 8.73 -2.40 0.81
C ALA A 102 8.06 -3.27 -0.29
N ARG A 103 7.38 -4.33 0.10
CA ARG A 103 6.59 -5.25 -0.77
C ARG A 103 5.49 -5.93 0.03
N HIS A 104 4.38 -6.23 -0.63
CA HIS A 104 3.24 -6.90 -0.02
C HIS A 104 2.58 -7.83 -1.05
N TYR A 105 2.28 -9.07 -0.65
CA TYR A 105 1.62 -10.04 -1.52
C TYR A 105 0.12 -10.01 -1.27
N VAL A 106 -0.66 -9.95 -2.34
CA VAL A 106 -2.12 -9.84 -2.30
C VAL A 106 -2.77 -10.70 -3.39
N HIS A 107 -4.08 -10.89 -3.31
CA HIS A 107 -4.87 -11.37 -4.43
C HIS A 107 -5.37 -10.17 -5.25
N SER A 108 -5.26 -10.23 -6.59
CA SER A 108 -5.61 -9.14 -7.51
C SER A 108 -7.04 -8.63 -7.32
N SER A 109 -7.99 -9.51 -7.04
CA SER A 109 -9.39 -9.12 -6.83
C SER A 109 -9.59 -8.13 -5.69
N SER A 110 -8.70 -8.12 -4.69
CA SER A 110 -8.74 -7.15 -3.58
C SER A 110 -8.51 -5.73 -4.06
N LEU A 111 -7.71 -5.55 -5.11
CA LEU A 111 -7.38 -4.25 -5.68
C LEU A 111 -8.26 -3.89 -6.88
N ASP A 112 -8.62 -4.87 -7.70
CA ASP A 112 -9.50 -4.67 -8.85
C ASP A 112 -10.92 -4.25 -8.41
N ASN A 113 -11.36 -4.70 -7.22
CA ASN A 113 -12.62 -4.33 -6.60
C ASN A 113 -12.50 -3.14 -5.62
N ALA A 114 -11.30 -2.57 -5.45
CA ALA A 114 -11.09 -1.43 -4.56
C ALA A 114 -11.76 -0.16 -5.10
N GLN A 115 -12.10 0.73 -4.18
CA GLN A 115 -12.75 1.98 -4.54
C GLN A 115 -11.84 2.85 -5.42
N ARG A 116 -12.37 3.26 -6.57
CA ARG A 116 -11.70 4.22 -7.46
C ARG A 116 -11.64 5.60 -6.80
N ILE A 117 -10.48 6.23 -6.93
CA ILE A 117 -10.23 7.59 -6.40
C ILE A 117 -10.61 8.60 -7.48
N THR A 118 -11.29 9.69 -7.10
CA THR A 118 -11.64 10.76 -8.04
C THR A 118 -10.40 11.52 -8.53
N ALA A 119 -10.49 12.18 -9.68
CA ALA A 119 -9.38 12.93 -10.25
C ALA A 119 -8.83 14.01 -9.29
N ASP A 120 -9.71 14.71 -8.57
CA ASP A 120 -9.30 15.71 -7.58
C ASP A 120 -8.55 15.09 -6.42
N GLN A 121 -9.02 13.97 -5.91
CA GLN A 121 -8.33 13.22 -4.86
C GLN A 121 -6.97 12.68 -5.33
N VAL A 122 -6.87 12.21 -6.58
CA VAL A 122 -5.59 11.79 -7.18
C VAL A 122 -4.60 12.95 -7.16
N ASN A 123 -5.02 14.15 -7.62
CA ASN A 123 -4.16 15.33 -7.63
C ASN A 123 -3.66 15.69 -6.23
N ILE A 124 -4.55 15.74 -5.24
CA ILE A 124 -4.20 16.02 -3.84
C ILE A 124 -3.20 14.99 -3.31
N ARG A 125 -3.46 13.70 -3.53
CA ARG A 125 -2.58 12.62 -3.07
C ARG A 125 -1.22 12.61 -3.77
N MET A 126 -1.16 12.98 -5.04
CA MET A 126 0.09 13.17 -5.76
C MET A 126 0.91 14.33 -5.20
N MET A 127 0.26 15.43 -4.83
CA MET A 127 0.94 16.56 -4.16
C MET A 127 1.48 16.13 -2.80
N ASN A 128 0.70 15.45 -1.99
CA ASN A 128 1.15 14.92 -0.69
C ASN A 128 2.37 14.01 -0.84
N ALA A 129 2.36 13.10 -1.83
CA ALA A 129 3.47 12.22 -2.11
C ALA A 129 4.73 12.97 -2.57
N LYS A 130 4.58 14.05 -3.32
CA LYS A 130 5.68 14.93 -3.74
C LYS A 130 6.29 15.68 -2.56
N ASP A 131 5.45 16.15 -1.64
CA ASP A 131 5.88 16.97 -0.49
C ASP A 131 6.40 16.09 0.66
N SER A 132 6.04 14.80 0.67
CA SER A 132 6.66 13.84 1.58
C SER A 132 8.12 13.71 1.18
N LYS A 133 9.00 14.47 1.87
CA LYS A 133 10.45 14.35 1.68
C LYS A 133 10.79 12.86 1.75
N SER A 134 11.58 12.40 0.80
CA SER A 134 12.15 11.07 0.77
C SER A 134 13.06 10.88 1.99
N GLU A 135 12.48 10.67 3.15
CA GLU A 135 13.20 10.06 4.24
C GLU A 135 13.53 8.67 3.72
N GLY A 136 14.80 8.53 3.37
CA GLY A 136 15.33 7.33 2.76
C GLY A 136 14.86 6.12 3.52
N ALA A 137 14.57 5.05 2.80
CA ALA A 137 14.00 3.77 3.22
C ALA A 137 14.74 3.07 4.36
N LYS A 138 14.83 3.72 5.49
CA LYS A 138 15.01 3.16 6.82
C LYS A 138 13.70 3.44 7.52
N SER A 139 12.82 2.46 7.47
CA SER A 139 11.55 2.48 8.22
C SER A 139 11.83 2.60 9.71
N LYS A 140 12.05 3.81 10.18
CA LYS A 140 11.51 4.14 11.50
C LYS A 140 10.02 4.21 11.26
N ALA A 141 9.28 3.26 11.83
CA ALA A 141 7.84 3.28 11.84
C ALA A 141 7.42 4.72 12.17
N GLN A 142 6.83 5.44 11.22
CA GLN A 142 6.17 6.70 11.57
C GLN A 142 5.16 6.33 12.65
N PRO A 143 5.08 7.11 13.73
CA PRO A 143 4.06 6.87 14.73
C PRO A 143 2.72 6.84 14.01
N LEU A 144 2.01 5.73 14.16
CA LEU A 144 0.69 5.52 13.58
C LEU A 144 -0.17 6.77 13.84
N SER A 145 -0.87 7.25 12.82
CA SER A 145 -1.85 8.32 13.00
C SER A 145 -2.88 7.91 14.06
N ALA A 146 -3.56 8.85 14.68
CA ALA A 146 -4.63 8.54 15.63
C ALA A 146 -5.65 7.57 15.03
N ARG A 147 -5.98 7.76 13.76
CA ARG A 147 -6.89 6.90 13.01
C ARG A 147 -6.36 5.48 12.86
N ASP A 148 -5.09 5.32 12.46
CA ASP A 148 -4.47 4.01 12.28
C ASP A 148 -4.40 3.24 13.60
N LYS A 149 -4.07 3.93 14.70
CA LYS A 149 -4.10 3.36 16.06
C LYS A 149 -5.50 2.88 16.44
N LEU A 150 -6.54 3.67 16.16
CA LEU A 150 -7.93 3.30 16.43
C LEU A 150 -8.35 2.08 15.60
N VAL A 151 -7.99 2.03 14.31
CA VAL A 151 -8.31 0.90 13.42
C VAL A 151 -7.60 -0.37 13.87
N GLU A 152 -6.31 -0.29 14.19
CA GLU A 152 -5.51 -1.41 14.65
C GLU A 152 -6.07 -2.01 15.95
N VAL A 153 -6.32 -1.17 16.96
CA VAL A 153 -6.88 -1.59 18.25
C VAL A 153 -8.30 -2.13 18.09
N LYS A 154 -9.14 -1.47 17.27
CA LYS A 154 -10.47 -1.96 16.95
C LYS A 154 -10.44 -3.36 16.36
N ASN A 155 -9.59 -3.60 15.37
CA ASN A 155 -9.49 -4.89 14.70
C ASN A 155 -8.85 -5.97 15.58
N SER A 156 -8.02 -5.60 16.54
CA SER A 156 -7.38 -6.52 17.48
C SER A 156 -8.29 -6.90 18.64
N LEU A 157 -8.81 -5.90 19.36
CA LEU A 157 -9.48 -6.09 20.64
C LEU A 157 -11.02 -6.03 20.56
N PHE A 158 -11.55 -5.38 19.53
CA PHE A 158 -12.99 -5.12 19.38
C PHE A 158 -13.51 -5.64 18.03
N LYS A 159 -13.08 -6.85 17.62
CA LYS A 159 -13.39 -7.45 16.30
C LYS A 159 -14.89 -7.49 16.00
N ASP A 160 -15.69 -7.83 16.98
CA ASP A 160 -17.14 -8.03 16.85
C ASP A 160 -17.95 -6.74 17.08
N LYS A 161 -17.28 -5.64 17.45
CA LYS A 161 -17.96 -4.35 17.66
C LYS A 161 -17.94 -3.54 16.36
N VAL A 162 -19.06 -2.86 16.08
CA VAL A 162 -19.24 -2.01 14.90
C VAL A 162 -19.56 -0.59 15.37
N PHE A 163 -18.98 0.40 14.70
CA PHE A 163 -19.37 1.79 14.93
C PHE A 163 -20.83 2.00 14.50
N LYS A 164 -21.68 2.43 15.41
CA LYS A 164 -23.09 2.75 15.07
C LYS A 164 -23.22 4.04 14.26
N ASP A 165 -22.26 4.95 14.46
CA ASP A 165 -22.20 6.21 13.74
C ASP A 165 -20.73 6.55 13.43
N PHE A 166 -20.41 6.71 12.15
CA PHE A 166 -19.07 7.06 11.70
C PHE A 166 -18.72 8.54 11.92
N SER A 167 -19.70 9.40 12.18
CA SER A 167 -19.47 10.81 12.46
C SER A 167 -18.70 11.05 13.77
N VAL A 168 -18.63 10.04 14.63
CA VAL A 168 -17.88 10.11 15.91
C VAL A 168 -16.36 9.95 15.70
N ILE A 169 -15.92 9.38 14.57
CA ILE A 169 -14.51 9.04 14.35
C ILE A 169 -13.58 10.24 14.52
N PRO A 170 -13.86 11.43 13.95
CA PRO A 170 -13.00 12.60 14.15
C PRO A 170 -12.83 13.00 15.62
N SER A 171 -13.88 12.80 16.43
CA SER A 171 -13.82 13.07 17.87
C SER A 171 -12.95 12.05 18.62
N LEU A 172 -12.98 10.77 18.19
CA LEU A 172 -12.14 9.72 18.78
C LEU A 172 -10.67 9.92 18.35
N GLU A 173 -10.41 10.27 17.11
CA GLU A 173 -9.07 10.62 16.60
C GLU A 173 -8.46 11.76 17.43
N LYS A 174 -9.22 12.84 17.65
CA LYS A 174 -8.78 13.95 18.48
C LYS A 174 -8.39 13.52 19.90
N GLN A 175 -9.14 12.62 20.52
CA GLN A 175 -8.80 12.12 21.87
C GLN A 175 -7.49 11.35 21.89
N VAL A 176 -7.16 10.63 20.82
CA VAL A 176 -5.87 9.93 20.66
C VAL A 176 -4.73 10.92 20.40
N ASP A 177 -4.97 11.96 19.60
CA ASP A 177 -4.00 13.04 19.37
C ASP A 177 -3.74 13.86 20.63
N ASP A 178 -4.74 14.03 21.51
CA ASP A 178 -4.64 14.65 22.82
C ASP A 178 -3.95 13.76 23.87
N GLY A 179 -3.45 12.58 23.47
CA GLY A 179 -2.58 11.70 24.28
C GLY A 179 -3.28 10.54 24.98
N LYS A 180 -4.59 10.31 24.74
CA LYS A 180 -5.25 9.09 25.26
C LYS A 180 -4.84 7.87 24.44
N SER A 181 -4.81 6.69 25.08
CA SER A 181 -4.60 5.46 24.32
C SER A 181 -5.80 5.11 23.45
N ALA A 182 -5.57 4.59 22.24
CA ALA A 182 -6.64 4.19 21.32
C ALA A 182 -7.54 3.10 21.94
N GLU A 183 -6.97 2.22 22.78
CA GLU A 183 -7.73 1.21 23.52
C GLU A 183 -8.73 1.84 24.50
N GLU A 184 -8.28 2.79 25.30
CA GLU A 184 -9.13 3.49 26.26
C GLU A 184 -10.26 4.24 25.55
N VAL A 185 -9.93 4.95 24.47
CA VAL A 185 -10.90 5.70 23.67
C VAL A 185 -11.98 4.79 23.10
N LEU A 186 -11.60 3.66 22.49
CA LEU A 186 -12.56 2.70 21.93
C LEU A 186 -13.36 1.98 23.01
N LYS A 187 -12.73 1.61 24.11
CA LYS A 187 -13.42 0.98 25.24
C LYS A 187 -14.52 1.89 25.80
N ASN A 188 -14.22 3.17 25.99
CA ASN A 188 -15.19 4.14 26.48
C ASN A 188 -16.34 4.34 25.48
N TYR A 189 -16.03 4.43 24.18
CA TYR A 189 -17.02 4.55 23.13
C TYR A 189 -17.95 3.34 23.11
N PHE A 190 -17.43 2.12 23.00
CA PHE A 190 -18.27 0.92 22.91
C PHE A 190 -19.07 0.66 24.20
N ASN A 191 -18.51 0.93 25.38
CA ASN A 191 -19.25 0.83 26.63
C ASN A 191 -20.41 1.85 26.74
N SER A 192 -20.31 2.99 26.06
CA SER A 192 -21.40 3.98 26.00
C SER A 192 -22.58 3.54 25.14
N LEU A 193 -22.34 2.61 24.19
CA LEU A 193 -23.36 2.07 23.31
C LEU A 193 -24.15 0.91 23.92
N ASP A 194 -23.62 0.29 24.96
CA ASP A 194 -24.22 -0.85 25.65
C ASP A 194 -25.14 -0.40 26.84
N LYS A 195 -25.32 0.92 27.03
CA LYS A 195 -26.23 1.53 27.99
C LYS A 195 -27.50 2.00 27.32
#